data_634c9fd148407e18d9ebc300b52138ee
#
_entry.id   634c9fd148407e18d9ebc300b52138ee
#
_cell.length_a   1.000
_cell.length_b   1.000
_cell.length_c   1.000
_cell.angle_alpha   90.00
_cell.angle_beta   90.00
_cell.angle_gamma   90.00
#
_symmetry.space_group_name_H-M   'P 1'
#
loop_
_entity.id
_entity.type
_entity.pdbx_description
1 polymer ?
#
loop_
_entity_poly.entity_id
_entity_poly.type
_entity_poly.pdbx_seq_one_letter_code
_entity_poly.pdbx_strand_id
1 'polypeptide(L)'
;PLAVIEAKANKHEIGKGMQQGIEYARLLDVPFVFATNGDGFIFRDATAAEGECLEKQITLDDFPSPAELWQKFCLWNKLSFR
;
A
#
# COMPACT_ATOMS: atom_id res chain seq x y z
N PRO A 1 -10.26 8.11 0.64
CA PRO A 1 -8.82 8.00 0.43
C PRO A 1 -8.48 6.87 -0.51
N LEU A 2 -7.38 7.02 -1.22
CA LEU A 2 -6.90 6.02 -2.19
C LEU A 2 -5.92 5.05 -1.55
N ALA A 3 -5.16 5.51 -0.57
CA ALA A 3 -4.11 4.73 0.05
C ALA A 3 -3.89 5.17 1.49
N VAL A 4 -3.22 4.32 2.26
CA VAL A 4 -2.80 4.62 3.62
C VAL A 4 -1.27 4.68 3.64
N ILE A 5 -0.73 5.71 4.27
CA ILE A 5 0.72 5.86 4.45
C ILE A 5 1.00 5.91 5.95
N GLU A 6 1.80 4.96 6.43
CA GLU A 6 2.24 4.90 7.82
C GLU A 6 3.72 5.22 7.90
N ALA A 7 4.08 6.19 8.72
CA ALA A 7 5.47 6.58 8.92
C ALA A 7 5.93 6.17 10.32
N LYS A 8 7.11 5.59 10.40
CA LYS A 8 7.74 5.19 11.67
C LYS A 8 9.13 5.81 11.80
N ALA A 9 9.52 6.09 13.03
CA ALA A 9 10.76 6.81 13.29
C ALA A 9 12.01 5.95 13.12
N ASN A 10 11.89 4.63 13.20
CA ASN A 10 13.06 3.78 13.06
C ASN A 10 12.75 2.52 12.27
N LYS A 11 13.83 1.91 11.75
CA LYS A 11 13.72 0.75 10.87
C LYS A 11 13.05 -0.46 11.51
N HIS A 12 13.23 -0.61 12.81
CA HIS A 12 12.70 -1.79 13.50
C HIS A 12 11.19 -1.78 13.64
N GLU A 13 10.59 -0.63 13.41
CA GLU A 13 9.15 -0.48 13.56
C GLU A 13 8.38 -0.44 12.24
N ILE A 14 9.10 -0.56 11.11
CA ILE A 14 8.43 -0.46 9.81
C ILE A 14 7.42 -1.58 9.59
N GLY A 15 7.70 -2.77 10.12
CA GLY A 15 6.76 -3.88 10.05
C GLY A 15 5.49 -3.62 10.86
N LYS A 16 5.63 -2.99 12.03
CA LYS A 16 4.47 -2.59 12.83
C LYS A 16 3.65 -1.53 12.09
N GLY A 17 4.34 -0.60 11.44
CA GLY A 17 3.68 0.42 10.64
C GLY A 17 2.87 -0.20 9.52
N MET A 18 3.42 -1.20 8.85
CA MET A 18 2.69 -1.90 7.79
C MET A 18 1.43 -2.58 8.35
N GLN A 19 1.52 -3.24 9.50
CA GLN A 19 0.37 -3.88 10.12
C GLN A 19 -0.72 -2.89 10.49
N GLN A 20 -0.32 -1.76 11.07
CA GLN A 20 -1.27 -0.69 11.40
C GLN A 20 -1.92 -0.13 10.15
N GLY A 21 -1.12 0.07 9.10
CA GLY A 21 -1.63 0.56 7.83
C GLY A 21 -2.63 -0.39 7.20
N ILE A 22 -2.37 -1.70 7.27
CA ILE A 22 -3.28 -2.71 6.76
C ILE A 22 -4.62 -2.65 7.49
N GLU A 23 -4.60 -2.48 8.81
CA GLU A 23 -5.83 -2.37 9.58
C GLU A 23 -6.63 -1.15 9.20
N TYR A 24 -5.96 0.00 9.07
CA TYR A 24 -6.63 1.22 8.62
C TYR A 24 -7.19 1.07 7.21
N ALA A 25 -6.43 0.43 6.34
CA ALA A 25 -6.86 0.23 4.96
C ALA A 25 -8.12 -0.62 4.89
N ARG A 26 -8.23 -1.62 5.77
CA ARG A 26 -9.44 -2.43 5.84
C ARG A 26 -10.64 -1.60 6.28
N LEU A 27 -10.44 -0.73 7.27
CA LEU A 27 -11.51 0.13 7.77
C LEU A 27 -11.96 1.12 6.72
N LEU A 28 -11.04 1.62 5.91
CA LEU A 28 -11.32 2.61 4.87
C LEU A 28 -11.67 1.97 3.52
N ASP A 29 -11.53 0.65 3.42
CA ASP A 29 -11.78 -0.10 2.20
C ASP A 29 -10.93 0.39 1.03
N VAL A 30 -9.63 0.55 1.29
CA VAL A 30 -8.65 0.93 0.27
C VAL A 30 -7.60 -0.16 0.12
N PRO A 31 -7.08 -0.37 -1.10
CA PRO A 31 -6.20 -1.51 -1.36
C PRO A 31 -4.70 -1.24 -1.21
N PHE A 32 -4.30 0.01 -1.02
CA PHE A 32 -2.88 0.36 -1.04
C PHE A 32 -2.41 0.82 0.33
N VAL A 33 -1.28 0.27 0.77
CA VAL A 33 -0.63 0.68 2.02
C VAL A 33 0.85 0.90 1.75
N PHE A 34 1.37 2.00 2.26
CA PHE A 34 2.80 2.30 2.21
C PHE A 34 3.28 2.46 3.65
N ALA A 35 4.39 1.82 3.98
CA ALA A 35 5.06 2.03 5.26
C ALA A 35 6.44 2.58 4.99
N THR A 36 6.89 3.55 5.78
CA THR A 36 8.17 4.19 5.58
C THR A 36 8.84 4.51 6.91
N ASN A 37 10.18 4.50 6.91
CA ASN A 37 10.98 4.98 8.02
C ASN A 37 11.81 6.22 7.62
N GLY A 38 11.52 6.79 6.44
CA GLY A 38 12.23 7.93 5.91
C GLY A 38 13.30 7.58 4.89
N ASP A 39 13.78 6.34 4.86
CA ASP A 39 14.83 5.91 3.92
C ASP A 39 14.27 5.24 2.67
N GLY A 40 13.12 4.65 2.77
CA GLY A 40 12.48 3.97 1.67
C GLY A 40 11.08 3.58 2.07
N PHE A 41 10.43 2.79 1.23
CA PHE A 41 9.04 2.41 1.46
C PHE A 41 8.87 0.91 1.28
N ILE A 42 7.94 0.36 2.04
CA ILE A 42 7.36 -0.94 1.73
C ILE A 42 5.97 -0.67 1.17
N PHE A 43 5.70 -1.18 -0.01
CA PHE A 43 4.42 -0.99 -0.69
C PHE A 43 3.66 -2.30 -0.70
N ARG A 44 2.44 -2.28 -0.18
CA ARG A 44 1.53 -3.41 -0.22
C ARG A 44 0.39 -3.09 -1.17
N ASP A 45 0.17 -3.97 -2.14
CA ASP A 45 -0.86 -3.82 -3.16
C ASP A 45 -1.85 -4.98 -3.06
N ALA A 46 -3.00 -4.72 -2.48
CA ALA A 46 -4.03 -5.74 -2.32
C ALA A 46 -4.80 -6.01 -3.61
N THR A 47 -4.52 -5.26 -4.68
CA THR A 47 -5.11 -5.51 -5.99
C THR A 47 -4.32 -6.54 -6.79
N ALA A 48 -3.14 -6.94 -6.32
CA ALA A 48 -2.31 -7.87 -7.05
C ALA A 48 -3.00 -9.22 -7.19
N ALA A 49 -2.73 -9.89 -8.30
CA ALA A 49 -3.29 -11.20 -8.57
C ALA A 49 -2.72 -12.24 -7.61
N GLU A 50 -3.46 -13.32 -7.39
CA GLU A 50 -3.00 -14.41 -6.57
C GLU A 50 -1.68 -14.95 -7.10
N GLY A 51 -0.73 -15.17 -6.20
CA GLY A 51 0.60 -15.64 -6.59
C GLY A 51 1.60 -14.55 -6.86
N GLU A 52 1.16 -13.30 -6.96
CA GLU A 52 2.07 -12.18 -7.14
C GLU A 52 2.56 -11.66 -5.78
N CYS A 53 3.68 -10.94 -5.81
CA CYS A 53 4.22 -10.34 -4.60
C CYS A 53 3.36 -9.15 -4.18
N LEU A 54 2.71 -9.27 -3.05
CA LEU A 54 1.83 -8.22 -2.53
C LEU A 54 2.60 -7.10 -1.85
N GLU A 55 3.80 -7.38 -1.36
CA GLU A 55 4.63 -6.40 -0.67
C GLU A 55 6.01 -6.36 -1.31
N LYS A 56 6.51 -5.15 -1.53
CA LYS A 56 7.87 -4.98 -2.05
C LYS A 56 8.45 -3.68 -1.53
N GLN A 57 9.78 -3.65 -1.47
CA GLN A 57 10.50 -2.42 -1.15
C GLN A 57 10.62 -1.58 -2.39
N ILE A 58 10.36 -0.29 -2.24
CA ILE A 58 10.50 0.66 -3.34
C ILE A 58 11.24 1.90 -2.84
N THR A 59 11.84 2.60 -3.79
CA THR A 59 12.44 3.91 -3.51
C THR A 59 11.44 5.00 -3.86
N LEU A 60 11.77 6.22 -3.50
CA LEU A 60 10.92 7.36 -3.85
C LEU A 60 10.77 7.48 -5.38
N ASP A 61 11.82 7.16 -6.13
CA ASP A 61 11.78 7.21 -7.59
C ASP A 61 10.82 6.19 -8.19
N ASP A 62 10.62 5.08 -7.48
CA ASP A 62 9.73 4.01 -7.92
C ASP A 62 8.32 4.14 -7.35
N PHE A 63 8.08 5.20 -6.60
CA PHE A 63 6.77 5.41 -5.98
C PHE A 63 5.71 5.56 -7.07
N PRO A 64 4.62 4.77 -7.01
CA PRO A 64 3.61 4.84 -8.07
C PRO A 64 2.92 6.20 -8.10
N SER A 65 2.59 6.64 -9.30
CA SER A 65 1.88 7.90 -9.48
C SER A 65 0.44 7.78 -8.99
N PRO A 66 -0.19 8.89 -8.63
CA PRO A 66 -1.62 8.87 -8.30
C PRO A 66 -2.47 8.29 -9.42
N ALA A 67 -2.09 8.54 -10.67
CA ALA A 67 -2.83 8.00 -11.83
C ALA A 67 -2.75 6.48 -11.88
N GLU A 68 -1.56 5.91 -11.62
CA GLU A 68 -1.41 4.46 -11.59
C GLU A 68 -2.25 3.83 -10.48
N LEU A 69 -2.20 4.42 -9.29
CA LEU A 69 -2.99 3.93 -8.17
C LEU A 69 -4.47 4.04 -8.45
N TRP A 70 -4.88 5.13 -9.06
CA TRP A 70 -6.28 5.34 -9.39
C TRP A 70 -6.79 4.30 -10.39
N GLN A 71 -5.99 3.99 -11.42
CA GLN A 71 -6.34 2.97 -12.39
C GLN A 71 -6.49 1.60 -11.73
N LYS A 72 -5.54 1.24 -10.87
CA LYS A 72 -5.60 -0.02 -10.13
C LYS A 72 -6.80 -0.06 -9.20
N PHE A 73 -7.06 1.03 -8.53
CA PHE A 73 -8.19 1.12 -7.61
C PHE A 73 -9.52 0.94 -8.34
N CYS A 74 -9.69 1.61 -9.47
CA CYS A 74 -10.91 1.50 -10.25
C CYS A 74 -11.15 0.07 -10.74
N LEU A 75 -10.10 -0.57 -11.25
CA LEU A 75 -10.20 -1.94 -11.72
C LEU A 75 -10.51 -2.89 -10.57
N TRP A 76 -9.82 -2.75 -9.45
CA TRP A 76 -10.05 -3.56 -8.26
C TRP A 76 -11.47 -3.40 -7.73
N ASN A 77 -11.93 -2.17 -7.62
CA ASN A 77 -13.26 -1.87 -7.11
C ASN A 77 -14.34 -2.45 -8.03
N LYS A 78 -14.11 -2.36 -9.33
CA LYS A 78 -15.03 -2.92 -10.32
C LYS A 78 -15.10 -4.44 -10.23
N LEU A 79 -13.96 -5.09 -10.06
CA LEU A 79 -13.89 -6.55 -9.95
C LEU A 79 -14.37 -7.06 -8.60
N SER A 80 -14.10 -6.31 -7.52
CA SER A 80 -14.51 -6.75 -6.19
C SER A 80 -15.94 -6.33 -5.85
N PHE A 81 -16.50 -5.47 -6.62
CA PHE A 81 -17.87 -5.06 -6.46
C PHE A 81 -18.77 -6.05 -7.20
N ARG A 82 -19.37 -6.88 -6.47
CA ARG A 82 -20.10 -8.02 -7.09
C ARG A 82 -21.51 -8.05 -6.62
#